data_54aeab85df97e5a7a9846ae60be00e5b
#
_entry.id   54aeab85df97e5a7a9846ae60be00e5b
#
_cell.length_a   1.000
_cell.length_b   1.000
_cell.length_c   1.000
_cell.angle_alpha   90.00
_cell.angle_beta   90.00
_cell.angle_gamma   90.00
#
_symmetry.space_group_name_H-M   'P 1'
#
loop_
_entity.id
_entity.type
_entity.pdbx_description
1 polymer ?
#
loop_
_entity_poly.entity_id
_entity_poly.type
_entity_poly.pdbx_seq_one_letter_code
_entity_poly.pdbx_strand_id
1 'polypeptide(L)'
;MAPKRTPPPPSQQRMDDKLALALGAAARAARLRAGLTQAEAAGKVGLAPGVYGRIERGGMMPSVPTLRRLSIALKIPSDTLLSLSHTEVTAWVDSLPAREERSPDLRRLARSLRNLSPAQLKVLNVIATALTR
;
A
#
# COMPACT_ATOMS: atom_id res chain seq x y z
N MET A 1 -8.92 -31.63 11.54
CA MET A 1 -7.50 -31.22 11.61
C MET A 1 -7.24 -30.09 10.62
N ALA A 2 -6.83 -28.94 11.09
CA ALA A 2 -6.44 -27.87 10.17
C ALA A 2 -5.14 -28.27 9.44
N PRO A 3 -5.00 -28.00 8.12
CA PRO A 3 -3.78 -28.32 7.42
C PRO A 3 -2.62 -27.53 8.03
N LYS A 4 -1.53 -28.22 8.37
CA LYS A 4 -0.28 -27.55 8.78
C LYS A 4 0.17 -26.66 7.64
N ARG A 5 0.19 -25.35 7.86
CA ARG A 5 0.75 -24.41 6.91
C ARG A 5 2.23 -24.74 6.72
N THR A 6 2.60 -25.07 5.51
CA THR A 6 4.01 -25.23 5.16
C THR A 6 4.74 -23.89 5.36
N PRO A 7 5.86 -23.86 6.08
CA PRO A 7 6.59 -22.61 6.26
C PRO A 7 7.01 -22.05 4.88
N PRO A 8 7.00 -20.74 4.71
CA PRO A 8 7.41 -20.13 3.46
C PRO A 8 8.89 -20.41 3.17
N PRO A 9 9.32 -20.39 1.91
CA PRO A 9 10.71 -20.56 1.57
C PRO A 9 11.58 -19.45 2.21
N PRO A 10 12.87 -19.74 2.51
CA PRO A 10 13.75 -18.81 3.23
C PRO A 10 13.89 -17.41 2.59
N SER A 11 13.78 -17.33 1.28
CA SER A 11 13.79 -16.05 0.55
C SER A 11 12.56 -15.20 0.85
N GLN A 12 11.38 -15.81 0.86
CA GLN A 12 10.13 -15.12 1.18
C GLN A 12 10.11 -14.70 2.65
N GLN A 13 10.58 -15.54 3.55
CA GLN A 13 10.66 -15.21 4.96
C GLN A 13 11.56 -13.99 5.22
N ARG A 14 12.70 -13.87 4.54
CA ARG A 14 13.56 -12.68 4.63
C ARG A 14 12.87 -11.41 4.12
N MET A 15 12.07 -11.52 3.07
CA MET A 15 11.29 -10.39 2.56
C MET A 15 10.19 -9.98 3.55
N ASP A 16 9.51 -10.95 4.14
CA ASP A 16 8.47 -10.71 5.14
C ASP A 16 9.05 -10.07 6.42
N ASP A 17 10.24 -10.52 6.86
CA ASP A 17 10.94 -9.95 8.00
C ASP A 17 11.34 -8.49 7.74
N LYS A 18 11.85 -8.18 6.55
CA LYS A 18 12.18 -6.81 6.15
C LYS A 18 10.93 -5.92 6.09
N LEU A 19 9.84 -6.45 5.56
CA LEU A 19 8.57 -5.73 5.51
C LEU A 19 8.05 -5.43 6.92
N ALA A 20 8.10 -6.41 7.82
CA ALA A 20 7.68 -6.23 9.21
C ALA A 20 8.49 -5.13 9.92
N LEU A 21 9.81 -5.10 9.73
CA LEU A 21 10.68 -4.04 10.27
C LEU A 21 10.34 -2.67 9.71
N ALA A 22 10.17 -2.56 8.40
CA ALA A 22 9.84 -1.30 7.73
C ALA A 22 8.45 -0.78 8.16
N LEU A 23 7.47 -1.67 8.27
CA LEU A 23 6.13 -1.35 8.74
C LEU A 23 6.16 -0.84 10.18
N GLY A 24 6.87 -1.53 11.06
CA GLY A 24 7.04 -1.12 12.45
C GLY A 24 7.71 0.24 12.59
N ALA A 25 8.75 0.50 11.79
CA ALA A 25 9.43 1.80 11.77
C ALA A 25 8.49 2.93 11.29
N ALA A 26 7.69 2.68 10.27
CA ALA A 26 6.72 3.65 9.75
C ALA A 26 5.61 3.93 10.77
N ALA A 27 5.11 2.91 11.44
CA ALA A 27 4.11 3.05 12.51
C ALA A 27 4.68 3.86 13.69
N ARG A 28 5.90 3.58 14.10
CA ARG A 28 6.59 4.33 15.16
C ARG A 28 6.76 5.79 14.79
N ALA A 29 7.22 6.10 13.60
CA ALA A 29 7.38 7.47 13.13
C ALA A 29 6.04 8.23 13.11
N ALA A 30 4.97 7.59 12.66
CA ALA A 30 3.64 8.17 12.66
C ALA A 30 3.12 8.42 14.08
N ARG A 31 3.35 7.48 15.00
CA ARG A 31 2.99 7.63 16.41
C ARG A 31 3.71 8.82 17.06
N LEU A 32 5.00 8.94 16.84
CA LEU A 32 5.80 10.04 17.38
C LEU A 32 5.37 11.39 16.83
N ARG A 33 5.05 11.48 15.54
CA ARG A 33 4.49 12.69 14.93
C ARG A 33 3.14 13.08 15.53
N ALA A 34 2.33 12.09 15.90
CA ALA A 34 1.05 12.32 16.56
C ALA A 34 1.17 12.66 18.06
N GLY A 35 2.37 12.58 18.63
CA GLY A 35 2.62 12.82 20.04
C GLY A 35 2.06 11.74 20.98
N LEU A 36 1.88 10.52 20.48
CA LEU A 36 1.28 9.42 21.22
C LEU A 36 2.34 8.53 21.88
N THR A 37 2.02 8.02 23.07
CA THR A 37 2.74 6.89 23.65
C THR A 37 2.36 5.58 22.97
N GLN A 38 3.14 4.52 23.17
CA GLN A 38 2.79 3.19 22.66
C GLN A 38 1.45 2.69 23.21
N ALA A 39 1.18 2.94 24.50
CA ALA A 39 -0.09 2.56 25.12
C ALA A 39 -1.29 3.30 24.50
N GLU A 40 -1.15 4.61 24.26
CA GLU A 40 -2.20 5.41 23.63
C GLU A 40 -2.45 4.96 22.18
N ALA A 41 -1.40 4.73 21.42
CA ALA A 41 -1.52 4.22 20.05
C ALA A 41 -2.16 2.83 20.02
N ALA A 42 -1.75 1.93 20.91
CA ALA A 42 -2.34 0.61 21.06
C ALA A 42 -3.84 0.69 21.34
N GLY A 43 -4.24 1.57 22.25
CA GLY A 43 -5.66 1.80 22.57
C GLY A 43 -6.47 2.27 21.37
N LYS A 44 -5.93 3.19 20.57
CA LYS A 44 -6.58 3.68 19.34
C LYS A 44 -6.71 2.60 18.25
N VAL A 45 -5.75 1.69 18.19
CA VAL A 45 -5.75 0.58 17.22
C VAL A 45 -6.56 -0.62 17.71
N GLY A 46 -6.92 -0.65 18.99
CA GLY A 46 -7.63 -1.78 19.60
C GLY A 46 -6.74 -2.97 19.88
N LEU A 47 -5.46 -2.73 20.22
CA LEU A 47 -4.48 -3.76 20.54
C LEU A 47 -3.99 -3.60 21.99
N ALA A 48 -3.56 -4.72 22.60
CA ALA A 48 -2.80 -4.66 23.81
C ALA A 48 -1.45 -3.93 23.59
N PRO A 49 -0.95 -3.13 24.57
CA PRO A 49 0.31 -2.40 24.39
C PRO A 49 1.51 -3.28 24.02
N GLY A 50 1.60 -4.48 24.57
CA GLY A 50 2.66 -5.44 24.24
C GLY A 50 2.59 -5.94 22.81
N VAL A 51 1.41 -6.16 22.26
CA VAL A 51 1.19 -6.55 20.87
C VAL A 51 1.55 -5.41 19.94
N TYR A 52 1.10 -4.21 20.22
CA TYR A 52 1.45 -3.02 19.46
C TYR A 52 2.97 -2.78 19.42
N GLY A 53 3.62 -2.87 20.57
CA GLY A 53 5.08 -2.73 20.67
C GLY A 53 5.85 -3.77 19.87
N ARG A 54 5.36 -5.00 19.77
CA ARG A 54 5.94 -6.03 18.90
C ARG A 54 5.85 -5.67 17.42
N ILE A 55 4.73 -5.06 17.00
CA ILE A 55 4.57 -4.56 15.63
C ILE A 55 5.61 -3.47 15.35
N GLU A 56 5.76 -2.49 16.21
CA GLU A 56 6.76 -1.41 16.05
C GLU A 56 8.20 -1.94 15.95
N ARG A 57 8.53 -2.99 16.68
CA ARG A 57 9.86 -3.61 16.65
C ARG A 57 10.07 -4.57 15.48
N GLY A 58 9.05 -4.77 14.67
CA GLY A 58 9.11 -5.71 13.54
C GLY A 58 9.08 -7.18 13.97
N GLY A 59 8.63 -7.47 15.20
CA GLY A 59 8.54 -8.82 15.75
C GLY A 59 7.28 -9.58 15.34
N MET A 60 6.32 -8.91 14.74
CA MET A 60 5.13 -9.55 14.19
C MET A 60 4.54 -8.74 13.04
N MET A 61 3.94 -9.45 12.10
CA MET A 61 3.19 -8.84 11.01
C MET A 61 1.73 -8.66 11.42
N PRO A 62 1.16 -7.45 11.30
CA PRO A 62 -0.25 -7.26 11.58
C PRO A 62 -1.13 -7.95 10.54
N SER A 63 -2.32 -8.37 10.94
CA SER A 63 -3.36 -8.81 10.02
C SER A 63 -3.86 -7.64 9.17
N VAL A 64 -4.52 -7.93 8.05
CA VAL A 64 -5.11 -6.88 7.21
C VAL A 64 -6.09 -5.98 7.97
N PRO A 65 -7.00 -6.50 8.81
CA PRO A 65 -7.84 -5.63 9.64
C PRO A 65 -7.05 -4.75 10.60
N THR A 66 -5.99 -5.25 11.19
CA THR A 66 -5.11 -4.47 12.08
C THR A 66 -4.35 -3.41 11.30
N LEU A 67 -3.84 -3.74 10.11
CA LEU A 67 -3.18 -2.79 9.21
C LEU A 67 -4.11 -1.62 8.87
N ARG A 68 -5.36 -1.91 8.55
CA ARG A 68 -6.38 -0.87 8.30
C ARG A 68 -6.59 0.03 9.51
N ARG A 69 -6.69 -0.54 10.70
CA ARG A 69 -6.84 0.22 11.95
C ARG A 69 -5.61 1.09 12.25
N LEU A 70 -4.41 0.57 12.02
CA LEU A 70 -3.16 1.34 12.13
C LEU A 70 -3.16 2.55 11.21
N SER A 71 -3.52 2.36 9.95
CA SER A 71 -3.61 3.42 8.94
C SER A 71 -4.55 4.55 9.39
N ILE A 72 -5.73 4.19 9.86
CA ILE A 72 -6.75 5.15 10.31
C ILE A 72 -6.31 5.85 11.59
N ALA A 73 -5.88 5.09 12.60
CA ALA A 73 -5.56 5.63 13.94
C ALA A 73 -4.32 6.52 13.93
N LEU A 74 -3.30 6.16 13.18
CA LEU A 74 -2.06 6.91 13.08
C LEU A 74 -2.05 7.92 11.92
N LYS A 75 -3.12 8.00 11.15
CA LYS A 75 -3.26 8.90 9.99
C LYS A 75 -2.09 8.76 9.01
N ILE A 76 -1.74 7.53 8.70
CA ILE A 76 -0.67 7.19 7.76
C ILE A 76 -1.26 6.32 6.64
N PRO A 77 -0.98 6.63 5.37
CA PRO A 77 -1.43 5.80 4.26
C PRO A 77 -0.92 4.36 4.39
N SER A 78 -1.77 3.39 4.07
CA SER A 78 -1.40 1.98 4.09
C SER A 78 -0.23 1.67 3.15
N ASP A 79 -0.13 2.38 2.04
CA ASP A 79 0.99 2.28 1.10
C ASP A 79 2.32 2.61 1.77
N THR A 80 2.35 3.63 2.62
CA THR A 80 3.54 4.00 3.40
C THR A 80 3.88 2.92 4.43
N LEU A 81 2.88 2.34 5.10
CA LEU A 81 3.07 1.22 6.03
C LEU A 81 3.65 -0.01 5.32
N LEU A 82 3.21 -0.26 4.10
CA LEU A 82 3.65 -1.40 3.29
C LEU A 82 4.91 -1.11 2.47
N SER A 83 5.52 0.07 2.63
CA SER A 83 6.68 0.52 1.85
C SER A 83 6.44 0.50 0.34
N LEU A 84 5.21 0.72 -0.08
CA LEU A 84 4.85 0.83 -1.50
C LEU A 84 4.96 2.28 -1.93
N SER A 85 5.80 2.56 -2.91
CA SER A 85 5.77 3.84 -3.59
C SER A 85 4.70 3.81 -4.68
N HIS A 86 4.12 4.97 -4.99
CA HIS A 86 3.19 5.08 -6.10
C HIS A 86 3.84 4.63 -7.43
N THR A 87 5.12 4.92 -7.59
CA THR A 87 5.91 4.51 -8.76
C THR A 87 6.04 2.99 -8.87
N GLU A 88 6.27 2.30 -7.75
CA GLU A 88 6.39 0.83 -7.75
C GLU A 88 5.08 0.15 -8.08
N VAL A 89 3.97 0.64 -7.52
CA VAL A 89 2.63 0.11 -7.83
C VAL A 89 2.30 0.33 -9.30
N THR A 90 2.57 1.52 -9.82
CA THR A 90 2.33 1.83 -11.24
C THR A 90 3.19 0.96 -12.16
N ALA A 91 4.48 0.81 -11.86
CA ALA A 91 5.38 -0.05 -12.62
C ALA A 91 4.91 -1.51 -12.62
N TRP A 92 4.42 -2.00 -11.49
CA TRP A 92 3.89 -3.36 -11.40
C TRP A 92 2.61 -3.54 -12.22
N VAL A 93 1.69 -2.58 -12.15
CA VAL A 93 0.45 -2.59 -12.96
C VAL A 93 0.79 -2.54 -14.45
N ASP A 94 1.77 -1.73 -14.84
CA ASP A 94 2.23 -1.63 -16.22
C ASP A 94 2.95 -2.91 -16.70
N SER A 95 3.52 -3.69 -15.79
CA SER A 95 4.19 -4.96 -16.11
C SER A 95 3.23 -6.14 -16.24
N LEU A 96 1.98 -5.98 -15.78
CA LEU A 96 0.97 -7.02 -15.97
C LEU A 96 0.74 -7.24 -17.46
N PRO A 97 0.67 -8.50 -17.92
CA PRO A 97 0.37 -8.77 -19.33
C PRO A 97 -0.94 -8.07 -19.69
N ALA A 98 -0.88 -7.23 -20.71
CA ALA A 98 -2.06 -6.58 -21.22
C ALA A 98 -3.07 -7.67 -21.59
N ARG A 99 -4.30 -7.60 -21.07
CA ARG A 99 -5.38 -8.43 -21.58
C ARG A 99 -5.36 -8.31 -23.09
N GLU A 100 -5.37 -9.43 -23.79
CA GLU A 100 -5.27 -9.51 -25.26
C GLU A 100 -6.33 -8.70 -26.03
N GLU A 101 -7.27 -8.11 -25.30
CA GLU A 101 -8.41 -7.37 -25.86
C GLU A 101 -8.15 -5.87 -26.11
N ARG A 102 -6.96 -5.35 -25.78
CA ARG A 102 -6.67 -3.94 -26.06
C ARG A 102 -6.19 -3.77 -27.49
N SER A 103 -6.99 -3.08 -28.30
CA SER A 103 -6.60 -2.71 -29.65
C SER A 103 -5.27 -1.92 -29.65
N PRO A 104 -4.44 -2.02 -30.73
CA PRO A 104 -3.23 -1.23 -30.86
C PRO A 104 -3.45 0.28 -30.69
N ASP A 105 -4.62 0.77 -31.09
CA ASP A 105 -5.00 2.17 -30.99
C ASP A 105 -5.20 2.61 -29.55
N LEU A 106 -5.81 1.77 -28.71
CA LEU A 106 -5.93 2.05 -27.28
C LEU A 106 -4.57 2.10 -26.57
N ARG A 107 -3.62 1.27 -26.97
CA ARG A 107 -2.25 1.31 -26.43
C ARG A 107 -1.52 2.60 -26.82
N ARG A 108 -1.67 3.04 -28.05
CA ARG A 108 -1.10 4.32 -28.53
C ARG A 108 -1.71 5.48 -27.80
N LEU A 109 -3.02 5.48 -27.62
CA LEU A 109 -3.74 6.51 -26.88
C LEU A 109 -3.27 6.57 -25.43
N ALA A 110 -3.15 5.44 -24.75
CA ALA A 110 -2.66 5.37 -23.37
C ALA A 110 -1.25 5.95 -23.23
N ARG A 111 -0.35 5.69 -24.18
CA ARG A 111 1.01 6.30 -24.21
C ARG A 111 0.95 7.80 -24.38
N SER A 112 0.11 8.28 -25.28
CA SER A 112 -0.05 9.72 -25.53
C SER A 112 -0.59 10.45 -24.31
N LEU A 113 -1.51 9.83 -23.57
CA LEU A 113 -2.10 10.39 -22.34
C LEU A 113 -1.07 10.62 -21.23
N ARG A 114 -0.05 9.76 -21.14
CA ARG A 114 1.01 9.88 -20.12
C ARG A 114 1.88 11.12 -20.30
N ASN A 115 1.98 11.64 -21.51
CA ASN A 115 2.82 12.79 -21.85
C ASN A 115 2.06 14.11 -21.79
N LEU A 116 0.79 14.10 -21.42
CA LEU A 116 -0.03 15.31 -21.37
C LEU A 116 0.12 16.03 -20.03
N SER A 117 0.12 17.37 -20.11
CA SER A 117 0.04 18.21 -18.92
C SER A 117 -1.34 18.09 -18.25
N PRO A 118 -1.48 18.45 -16.95
CA PRO A 118 -2.79 18.43 -16.28
C PRO A 118 -3.85 19.28 -16.99
N ALA A 119 -3.47 20.42 -17.60
CA ALA A 119 -4.38 21.27 -18.37
C ALA A 119 -4.86 20.57 -19.64
N GLN A 120 -3.98 19.88 -20.34
CA GLN A 120 -4.31 19.11 -21.55
C GLN A 120 -5.21 17.91 -21.22
N LEU A 121 -4.99 17.26 -20.08
CA LEU A 121 -5.85 16.17 -19.60
C LEU A 121 -7.27 16.65 -19.30
N LYS A 122 -7.45 17.85 -18.75
CA LYS A 122 -8.77 18.44 -18.52
C LYS A 122 -9.52 18.67 -19.83
N VAL A 123 -8.87 19.22 -20.84
CA VAL A 123 -9.44 19.41 -22.17
C VAL A 123 -9.88 18.09 -22.78
N LEU A 124 -9.01 17.07 -22.72
CA LEU A 124 -9.30 15.76 -23.24
C LEU A 124 -10.50 15.11 -22.53
N ASN A 125 -10.59 15.28 -21.22
CA ASN A 125 -11.73 14.75 -20.45
C ASN A 125 -13.06 15.39 -20.86
N VAL A 126 -13.09 16.67 -21.14
CA VAL A 126 -14.27 17.37 -21.67
C VAL A 126 -14.67 16.78 -23.01
N ILE A 127 -13.73 16.58 -23.93
CA ILE A 127 -13.97 15.96 -25.24
C ILE A 127 -14.51 14.52 -25.09
N ALA A 128 -13.90 13.72 -24.27
CA ALA A 128 -14.31 12.34 -24.00
C ALA A 128 -15.74 12.29 -23.44
N THR A 129 -16.08 13.17 -22.51
CA THR A 129 -17.43 13.28 -21.95
C THR A 129 -18.46 13.68 -22.99
N ALA A 130 -18.11 14.59 -23.90
CA ALA A 130 -18.99 14.99 -25.00
C ALA A 130 -19.24 13.86 -25.99
N LEU A 131 -18.26 13.00 -26.24
CA LEU A 131 -18.36 11.86 -27.15
C LEU A 131 -19.20 10.69 -26.58
N THR A 132 -19.36 10.63 -25.27
CA THR A 132 -20.12 9.57 -24.57
C THR A 132 -21.57 9.93 -24.27
N ARG A 133 -22.03 11.09 -24.67
CA ARG A 133 -23.43 11.53 -24.55
C ARG A 133 -24.31 10.95 -25.65
#